data_844a3738eebac1dce31c0e6eea87d92f
#
_entry.id   844a3738eebac1dce31c0e6eea87d92f
#
_cell.length_a   1.000
_cell.length_b   1.000
_cell.length_c   1.000
_cell.angle_alpha   90.00
_cell.angle_beta   90.00
_cell.angle_gamma   90.00
#
_symmetry.space_group_name_H-M   'P 1'
#
loop_
_entity.id
_entity.type
_entity.pdbx_description
1 polymer ?
#
loop_
_entity_poly.entity_id
_entity_poly.type
_entity_poly.pdbx_seq_one_letter_code
_entity_poly.pdbx_strand_id
1 'polypeptide(L)'
;MIRRAVLACVLGAVVSSGAATAHAVSGPEIAVSIGDSFISGEAGRWGGNAITTAAVPLTDRLGDSAYWDTPSGESIAKCHRSASAEVHFWPGAVNLACSGAITSSEWDGFWPMGNAKPGIDREQVHGVPGQLAQLEDVAATHHVRLVLLSIGGNDFGFGSVIKKCVMAFALSSRKSPNYCKDSATVKNAFSEEAMGELTAKVSGAIRRTVSTMDRAGYEADDWALIVQNYPSIIPNGDEIRYPETNVRITQGGCGFWNEDVDYINDRQPRLSRAIWNAVIQQRQETDVRIKRLDLIRVFEGHRLCEKGTAVADAFTSAAAFEPVAEFVQSLRVNVLGTDFYVQEAMHPNYLGQQLLQECAKGAWNNGAVRSGVCVGRDTPGAIPPNDTAKAWLQ
;
A
#
# COMPACT_ATOMS: atom_id res chain seq x y z
N MET A 1 1.76 92.98 -9.56
CA MET A 1 1.61 91.67 -10.26
C MET A 1 2.37 90.62 -9.45
N ILE A 2 1.68 89.80 -8.70
CA ILE A 2 2.27 88.85 -7.76
C ILE A 2 2.13 87.47 -8.42
N ARG A 3 3.28 86.86 -8.74
CA ARG A 3 3.32 85.47 -9.25
C ARG A 3 3.32 84.52 -8.06
N ARG A 4 2.30 83.69 -7.94
CA ARG A 4 2.25 82.59 -6.99
C ARG A 4 2.95 81.36 -7.61
N ALA A 5 3.98 80.84 -6.94
CA ALA A 5 4.62 79.58 -7.22
C ALA A 5 3.83 78.47 -6.53
N VAL A 6 3.41 77.44 -7.29
CA VAL A 6 2.77 76.25 -6.77
C VAL A 6 3.87 75.19 -6.60
N LEU A 7 4.09 74.76 -5.34
CA LEU A 7 5.00 73.67 -5.01
C LEU A 7 4.25 72.38 -5.05
N ALA A 8 4.54 71.51 -5.99
CA ALA A 8 3.98 70.17 -6.09
C ALA A 8 4.82 69.17 -5.25
N CYS A 9 4.24 68.66 -4.14
CA CYS A 9 4.83 67.59 -3.38
C CYS A 9 4.50 66.25 -4.07
N VAL A 10 5.52 65.57 -4.61
CA VAL A 10 5.42 64.18 -5.10
C VAL A 10 5.65 63.28 -3.90
N LEU A 11 4.57 62.65 -3.38
CA LEU A 11 4.68 61.55 -2.42
C LEU A 11 5.05 60.27 -3.20
N GLY A 12 6.30 59.86 -3.08
CA GLY A 12 6.78 58.53 -3.51
C GLY A 12 6.27 57.44 -2.56
N ALA A 13 5.34 56.62 -3.01
CA ALA A 13 4.97 55.42 -2.30
C ALA A 13 6.09 54.36 -2.45
N VAL A 14 6.81 54.11 -1.37
CA VAL A 14 7.75 53.01 -1.30
C VAL A 14 6.91 51.76 -1.11
N VAL A 15 6.73 51.00 -2.19
CA VAL A 15 6.18 49.63 -2.12
C VAL A 15 7.31 48.72 -1.61
N SER A 16 7.32 48.45 -0.31
CA SER A 16 8.15 47.41 0.26
C SER A 16 7.55 46.04 -0.20
N SER A 17 8.12 45.46 -1.25
CA SER A 17 7.95 44.07 -1.57
C SER A 17 8.57 43.25 -0.41
N GLY A 18 7.73 42.86 0.54
CA GLY A 18 8.10 41.84 1.51
C GLY A 18 8.39 40.55 0.75
N ALA A 19 9.66 40.21 0.58
CA ALA A 19 10.05 38.87 0.20
C ALA A 19 9.51 37.96 1.31
N ALA A 20 8.54 37.10 0.98
CA ALA A 20 8.19 36.01 1.82
C ALA A 20 9.50 35.21 2.02
N THR A 21 10.02 35.20 3.24
CA THR A 21 11.12 34.31 3.59
C THR A 21 10.57 32.91 3.47
N ALA A 22 10.99 32.17 2.43
CA ALA A 22 10.76 30.74 2.35
C ALA A 22 11.23 30.16 3.70
N HIS A 23 10.31 29.58 4.45
CA HIS A 23 10.68 28.85 5.66
C HIS A 23 11.50 27.66 5.18
N ALA A 24 12.81 27.69 5.44
CA ALA A 24 13.64 26.52 5.18
C ALA A 24 13.07 25.38 6.01
N VAL A 25 12.55 24.37 5.34
CA VAL A 25 12.07 23.14 6.00
C VAL A 25 13.25 22.58 6.79
N SER A 26 13.10 22.50 8.11
CA SER A 26 14.17 22.12 9.05
C SER A 26 13.94 20.70 9.57
N GLY A 27 15.02 20.03 9.97
CA GLY A 27 14.97 18.70 10.56
C GLY A 27 15.65 17.62 9.70
N PRO A 28 15.72 16.39 10.20
CA PRO A 28 16.30 15.28 9.44
C PRO A 28 15.46 14.94 8.20
N GLU A 29 16.13 14.60 7.11
CA GLU A 29 15.46 14.14 5.89
C GLU A 29 14.85 12.77 6.09
N ILE A 30 13.57 12.63 5.73
CA ILE A 30 12.83 11.36 5.89
C ILE A 30 11.94 11.03 4.68
N ALA A 31 11.56 9.75 4.60
CA ALA A 31 10.43 9.28 3.81
C ALA A 31 9.23 9.00 4.72
N VAL A 32 8.03 9.21 4.18
CA VAL A 32 6.77 8.92 4.88
C VAL A 32 5.90 8.03 3.99
N SER A 33 5.26 6.99 4.55
CA SER A 33 4.21 6.24 3.87
C SER A 33 2.84 6.60 4.41
N ILE A 34 1.88 6.74 3.50
CA ILE A 34 0.46 6.90 3.78
C ILE A 34 -0.33 5.94 2.88
N GLY A 35 -1.47 5.46 3.36
CA GLY A 35 -2.28 4.53 2.58
C GLY A 35 -2.99 3.48 3.42
N ASP A 36 -3.21 2.34 2.79
CA ASP A 36 -3.94 1.21 3.37
C ASP A 36 -3.03 0.08 3.88
N SER A 37 -3.57 -1.13 3.99
CA SER A 37 -2.90 -2.30 4.54
C SER A 37 -1.66 -2.75 3.78
N PHE A 38 -1.63 -2.59 2.45
CA PHE A 38 -0.49 -3.04 1.66
C PHE A 38 0.78 -2.27 2.00
N ILE A 39 0.65 -0.95 2.16
CA ILE A 39 1.77 -0.07 2.49
C ILE A 39 2.01 0.08 4.00
N SER A 40 1.00 -0.23 4.85
CA SER A 40 1.22 -0.29 6.30
C SER A 40 2.15 -1.42 6.71
N GLY A 41 2.28 -2.44 5.87
CA GLY A 41 3.04 -3.65 6.15
C GLY A 41 2.21 -4.74 6.82
N GLU A 42 0.88 -4.76 6.59
CA GLU A 42 0.02 -5.87 7.01
C GLU A 42 0.63 -7.20 6.57
N ALA A 43 0.58 -8.24 7.42
CA ALA A 43 1.27 -9.52 7.28
C ALA A 43 2.82 -9.46 7.30
N GLY A 44 3.42 -8.30 7.43
CA GLY A 44 4.89 -8.12 7.47
C GLY A 44 5.59 -8.81 8.65
N ARG A 45 4.85 -9.41 9.59
CA ARG A 45 5.37 -10.29 10.64
C ARG A 45 5.97 -11.57 10.06
N TRP A 46 5.35 -12.14 9.00
CA TRP A 46 5.55 -13.52 8.58
C TRP A 46 6.52 -13.64 7.40
N GLY A 47 7.54 -14.48 7.51
CA GLY A 47 8.51 -14.79 6.44
C GLY A 47 8.06 -15.95 5.56
N GLY A 48 6.77 -16.03 5.22
CA GLY A 48 6.17 -17.09 4.43
C GLY A 48 5.07 -17.83 5.17
N ASN A 49 4.48 -18.83 4.53
CA ASN A 49 3.38 -19.62 5.06
C ASN A 49 3.84 -20.96 5.67
N ALA A 50 3.19 -21.44 6.73
CA ALA A 50 3.48 -22.70 7.37
C ALA A 50 2.21 -23.56 7.44
N ILE A 51 2.28 -24.88 7.17
CA ILE A 51 1.12 -25.79 7.23
C ILE A 51 0.89 -26.35 8.63
N THR A 52 1.85 -26.30 9.51
CA THR A 52 1.77 -26.83 10.88
C THR A 52 2.23 -25.79 11.90
N THR A 53 1.74 -25.91 13.13
CA THR A 53 2.19 -25.05 14.24
C THR A 53 3.67 -25.25 14.57
N ALA A 54 4.25 -26.40 14.28
CA ALA A 54 5.68 -26.67 14.46
C ALA A 54 6.58 -25.84 13.53
N ALA A 55 6.05 -25.42 12.37
CA ALA A 55 6.78 -24.58 11.41
C ALA A 55 6.60 -23.07 11.65
N VAL A 56 5.70 -22.66 12.56
CA VAL A 56 5.46 -21.24 12.88
C VAL A 56 6.73 -20.52 13.33
N PRO A 57 7.63 -21.07 14.17
CA PRO A 57 8.87 -20.39 14.53
C PRO A 57 9.78 -20.06 13.34
N LEU A 58 9.74 -20.85 12.27
CA LEU A 58 10.49 -20.57 11.04
C LEU A 58 9.92 -19.38 10.27
N THR A 59 8.61 -19.24 10.26
CA THR A 59 7.92 -18.19 9.51
C THR A 59 7.67 -16.92 10.31
N ASP A 60 7.66 -16.97 11.65
CA ASP A 60 7.48 -15.79 12.51
C ASP A 60 8.77 -14.98 12.62
N ARG A 61 8.92 -13.98 11.75
CA ARG A 61 10.16 -13.18 11.63
C ARG A 61 10.27 -12.05 12.65
N LEU A 62 9.17 -11.43 13.03
CA LEU A 62 9.17 -10.22 13.85
C LEU A 62 8.51 -10.41 15.23
N GLY A 63 7.87 -11.55 15.46
CA GLY A 63 7.20 -11.83 16.72
C GLY A 63 5.97 -10.95 16.96
N ASP A 64 5.52 -10.95 18.22
CA ASP A 64 4.28 -10.25 18.62
C ASP A 64 4.38 -8.72 18.53
N SER A 65 5.58 -8.16 18.49
CA SER A 65 5.81 -6.72 18.36
C SER A 65 5.94 -6.23 16.92
N ALA A 66 5.63 -7.07 15.94
CA ALA A 66 5.78 -6.78 14.51
C ALA A 66 5.12 -5.46 14.07
N TYR A 67 4.02 -5.08 14.73
CA TYR A 67 3.22 -3.89 14.41
C TYR A 67 3.32 -2.77 15.46
N TRP A 68 4.27 -2.88 16.38
CA TRP A 68 4.48 -1.85 17.39
C TRP A 68 5.21 -0.66 16.78
N ASP A 69 4.52 0.46 16.66
CA ASP A 69 5.06 1.75 16.24
C ASP A 69 5.35 2.67 17.44
N THR A 70 5.09 2.17 18.67
CA THR A 70 5.50 2.76 19.95
C THR A 70 6.15 1.70 20.85
N PRO A 71 6.88 2.09 21.90
CA PRO A 71 7.48 1.13 22.83
C PRO A 71 6.47 0.21 23.56
N SER A 72 5.18 0.56 23.58
CA SER A 72 4.13 -0.15 24.31
C SER A 72 3.07 -0.81 23.43
N GLY A 73 3.18 -0.71 22.09
CA GLY A 73 2.22 -1.28 21.17
C GLY A 73 1.94 -0.41 19.95
N GLU A 74 0.83 -0.65 19.28
CA GLU A 74 0.35 0.18 18.18
C GLU A 74 -0.17 1.52 18.73
N SER A 75 0.24 2.62 18.09
CA SER A 75 -0.29 3.96 18.40
C SER A 75 -1.77 4.09 18.04
N ILE A 76 -2.17 3.42 16.96
CA ILE A 76 -3.55 3.31 16.50
C ILE A 76 -3.85 1.82 16.29
N ALA A 77 -4.78 1.30 17.08
CA ALA A 77 -5.10 -0.12 17.12
C ALA A 77 -5.48 -0.66 15.71
N LYS A 78 -4.88 -1.79 15.36
CA LYS A 78 -5.11 -2.50 14.09
C LYS A 78 -4.79 -1.69 12.83
N CYS A 79 -3.94 -0.66 12.91
CA CYS A 79 -3.31 -0.08 11.72
C CYS A 79 -2.18 -0.96 11.17
N HIS A 80 -1.62 -1.83 12.00
CA HIS A 80 -0.57 -2.80 11.64
C HIS A 80 0.59 -2.17 10.87
N ARG A 81 1.18 -1.10 11.46
CA ARG A 81 2.36 -0.41 10.94
C ARG A 81 3.60 -1.25 11.20
N SER A 82 3.90 -2.15 10.27
CA SER A 82 4.98 -3.11 10.46
C SER A 82 6.37 -2.47 10.42
N ALA A 83 7.26 -2.98 11.26
CA ALA A 83 8.69 -2.67 11.17
C ALA A 83 9.34 -3.15 9.85
N SER A 84 8.69 -4.08 9.12
CA SER A 84 9.13 -4.51 7.79
C SER A 84 8.50 -3.74 6.64
N ALA A 85 7.59 -2.77 6.89
CA ALA A 85 6.90 -2.03 5.85
C ALA A 85 7.86 -1.41 4.83
N GLU A 86 7.42 -1.30 3.60
CA GLU A 86 8.27 -0.90 2.47
C GLU A 86 8.96 0.47 2.64
N VAL A 87 8.38 1.41 3.38
CA VAL A 87 8.98 2.72 3.62
C VAL A 87 10.31 2.64 4.39
N HIS A 88 10.53 1.56 5.14
CA HIS A 88 11.73 1.37 5.96
C HIS A 88 13.01 1.06 5.17
N PHE A 89 12.95 1.09 3.82
CA PHE A 89 14.19 1.23 3.03
C PHE A 89 14.94 2.54 3.36
N TRP A 90 14.24 3.52 3.92
CA TRP A 90 14.81 4.80 4.35
C TRP A 90 15.01 4.78 5.87
N PRO A 91 16.23 4.97 6.38
CA PRO A 91 16.49 5.04 7.82
C PRO A 91 15.73 6.20 8.48
N GLY A 92 15.00 5.92 9.54
CA GLY A 92 14.18 6.94 10.23
C GLY A 92 12.87 7.29 9.51
N ALA A 93 12.46 6.55 8.50
CA ALA A 93 11.17 6.74 7.84
C ALA A 93 10.00 6.60 8.82
N VAL A 94 8.90 7.29 8.49
CA VAL A 94 7.67 7.25 9.29
C VAL A 94 6.55 6.58 8.48
N ASN A 95 5.95 5.55 9.07
CA ASN A 95 4.80 4.85 8.51
C ASN A 95 3.51 5.38 9.15
N LEU A 96 2.71 6.13 8.40
CA LEU A 96 1.41 6.65 8.83
C LEU A 96 0.22 5.86 8.27
N ALA A 97 0.48 4.90 7.40
CA ALA A 97 -0.55 4.07 6.77
C ALA A 97 -1.37 3.28 7.81
N CYS A 98 -2.55 2.86 7.43
CA CYS A 98 -3.42 2.10 8.33
C CYS A 98 -4.15 0.97 7.59
N SER A 99 -4.02 -0.24 8.09
CA SER A 99 -4.76 -1.39 7.56
C SER A 99 -6.27 -1.12 7.58
N GLY A 100 -6.93 -1.39 6.46
CA GLY A 100 -8.35 -1.14 6.26
C GLY A 100 -8.70 0.29 5.81
N ALA A 101 -7.74 1.23 5.76
CA ALA A 101 -8.02 2.61 5.37
C ALA A 101 -8.59 2.71 3.96
N ILE A 102 -9.54 3.61 3.79
CA ILE A 102 -10.05 4.14 2.52
C ILE A 102 -9.55 5.58 2.32
N THR A 103 -9.97 6.21 1.24
CA THR A 103 -9.57 7.61 0.95
C THR A 103 -10.11 8.64 1.93
N SER A 104 -11.02 8.27 2.83
CA SER A 104 -11.56 9.09 3.92
C SER A 104 -11.45 8.35 5.26
N SER A 105 -11.30 9.11 6.36
CA SER A 105 -11.28 8.52 7.71
C SER A 105 -12.66 7.98 8.09
N GLU A 106 -12.68 6.80 8.71
CA GLU A 106 -13.93 6.17 9.15
C GLU A 106 -13.76 5.38 10.45
N TRP A 107 -14.88 4.95 11.02
CA TRP A 107 -14.93 3.99 12.11
C TRP A 107 -15.34 2.63 11.58
N ASP A 108 -14.45 1.67 11.67
CA ASP A 108 -14.71 0.29 11.26
C ASP A 108 -15.30 -0.49 12.44
N GLY A 109 -16.57 -0.88 12.28
CA GLY A 109 -17.30 -1.65 13.28
C GLY A 109 -18.38 -0.87 14.00
N PHE A 110 -18.96 -1.51 15.03
CA PHE A 110 -20.02 -0.93 15.83
C PHE A 110 -19.41 -0.25 17.09
N TRP A 111 -19.71 1.03 17.29
CA TRP A 111 -19.23 1.77 18.45
C TRP A 111 -19.74 1.15 19.78
N PRO A 112 -18.91 0.93 20.82
CA PRO A 112 -17.45 1.23 20.92
C PRO A 112 -16.52 0.07 20.50
N MET A 113 -17.01 -0.99 19.87
CA MET A 113 -16.26 -2.22 19.59
C MET A 113 -15.50 -2.19 18.25
N GLY A 114 -15.49 -1.06 17.56
CA GLY A 114 -14.75 -0.88 16.31
C GLY A 114 -13.37 -0.26 16.53
N ASN A 115 -12.73 0.11 15.40
CA ASN A 115 -11.44 0.79 15.38
C ASN A 115 -11.50 2.01 14.48
N ALA A 116 -10.76 3.06 14.82
CA ALA A 116 -10.55 4.17 13.92
C ALA A 116 -9.67 3.70 12.74
N LYS A 117 -10.09 4.05 11.53
CA LYS A 117 -9.34 3.84 10.29
C LYS A 117 -9.03 5.21 9.68
N PRO A 118 -7.90 5.83 10.08
CA PRO A 118 -7.48 7.09 9.50
C PRO A 118 -7.26 6.95 7.99
N GLY A 119 -8.01 7.73 7.21
CA GLY A 119 -7.91 7.80 5.75
C GLY A 119 -6.95 8.87 5.27
N ILE A 120 -6.94 9.12 3.95
CA ILE A 120 -6.12 10.16 3.34
C ILE A 120 -6.87 11.50 3.40
N ASP A 121 -7.10 11.96 4.60
CA ASP A 121 -7.72 13.25 4.94
C ASP A 121 -7.19 13.77 6.29
N ARG A 122 -7.76 14.86 6.79
CA ARG A 122 -7.42 15.48 8.07
C ARG A 122 -8.49 15.27 9.14
N GLU A 123 -9.55 14.57 8.78
CA GLU A 123 -10.70 14.38 9.66
C GLU A 123 -10.32 13.52 10.86
N GLN A 124 -10.91 13.83 12.00
CA GLN A 124 -10.75 13.03 13.21
C GLN A 124 -11.92 12.08 13.38
N VAL A 125 -11.62 10.83 13.65
CA VAL A 125 -12.61 9.82 14.00
C VAL A 125 -12.36 9.36 15.42
N HIS A 126 -13.28 9.70 16.34
CA HIS A 126 -13.16 9.42 17.77
C HIS A 126 -11.81 9.83 18.39
N GLY A 127 -11.31 11.01 17.99
CA GLY A 127 -10.06 11.58 18.49
C GLY A 127 -8.79 11.10 17.79
N VAL A 128 -8.91 10.16 16.82
CA VAL A 128 -7.79 9.71 16.01
C VAL A 128 -7.74 10.55 14.73
N PRO A 129 -6.64 11.28 14.47
CA PRO A 129 -6.52 12.14 13.30
C PRO A 129 -6.29 11.32 12.03
N GLY A 130 -6.84 11.79 10.90
CA GLY A 130 -6.57 11.25 9.57
C GLY A 130 -5.08 11.33 9.22
N GLN A 131 -4.63 10.51 8.28
CA GLN A 131 -3.20 10.39 7.94
C GLN A 131 -2.59 11.71 7.45
N LEU A 132 -3.36 12.60 6.83
CA LEU A 132 -2.84 13.89 6.39
C LEU A 132 -2.66 14.89 7.54
N ALA A 133 -3.42 14.79 8.62
CA ALA A 133 -3.13 15.56 9.83
C ALA A 133 -1.83 15.06 10.49
N GLN A 134 -1.65 13.73 10.57
CA GLN A 134 -0.41 13.13 11.06
C GLN A 134 0.80 13.51 10.18
N LEU A 135 0.63 13.54 8.84
CA LEU A 135 1.68 13.96 7.89
C LEU A 135 2.08 15.43 8.12
N GLU A 136 1.12 16.31 8.37
CA GLU A 136 1.39 17.73 8.67
C GLU A 136 2.21 17.89 9.95
N ASP A 137 1.91 17.12 11.00
CA ASP A 137 2.67 17.10 12.25
C ASP A 137 4.12 16.61 12.04
N VAL A 138 4.30 15.57 11.21
CA VAL A 138 5.63 15.06 10.84
C VAL A 138 6.40 16.12 10.02
N ALA A 139 5.75 16.74 9.04
CA ALA A 139 6.34 17.76 8.17
C ALA A 139 6.76 19.02 8.94
N ALA A 140 6.13 19.31 10.09
CA ALA A 140 6.52 20.43 10.94
C ALA A 140 7.86 20.23 11.68
N THR A 141 8.34 18.99 11.80
CA THR A 141 9.53 18.64 12.59
C THR A 141 10.63 17.94 11.79
N HIS A 142 10.34 17.50 10.58
CA HIS A 142 11.24 16.77 9.69
C HIS A 142 11.20 17.34 8.28
N HIS A 143 12.28 17.16 7.54
CA HIS A 143 12.31 17.46 6.12
C HIS A 143 11.82 16.22 5.33
N VAL A 144 10.53 16.20 5.01
CA VAL A 144 9.92 15.10 4.23
C VAL A 144 10.35 15.22 2.77
N ARG A 145 11.21 14.32 2.32
CA ARG A 145 11.74 14.27 0.93
C ARG A 145 10.89 13.40 0.01
N LEU A 146 10.20 12.44 0.59
CA LEU A 146 9.41 11.45 -0.14
C LEU A 146 8.13 11.10 0.63
N VAL A 147 7.01 11.12 -0.07
CA VAL A 147 5.78 10.49 0.37
C VAL A 147 5.48 9.31 -0.55
N LEU A 148 5.29 8.12 0.03
CA LEU A 148 4.77 6.93 -0.66
C LEU A 148 3.27 6.83 -0.38
N LEU A 149 2.46 6.63 -1.42
CA LEU A 149 1.01 6.51 -1.33
C LEU A 149 0.51 5.23 -2.02
N SER A 150 -0.16 4.37 -1.28
CA SER A 150 -0.93 3.23 -1.78
C SER A 150 -2.33 3.27 -1.18
N ILE A 151 -3.34 3.58 -1.98
CA ILE A 151 -4.73 3.74 -1.51
C ILE A 151 -5.74 3.42 -2.61
N GLY A 152 -6.93 3.00 -2.21
CA GLY A 152 -8.07 2.73 -3.08
C GLY A 152 -8.47 1.27 -3.16
N GLY A 153 -7.66 0.34 -2.66
CA GLY A 153 -8.01 -1.09 -2.62
C GLY A 153 -9.26 -1.37 -1.78
N ASN A 154 -9.39 -0.70 -0.65
CA ASN A 154 -10.58 -0.81 0.20
C ASN A 154 -11.76 0.00 -0.36
N ASP A 155 -11.54 1.16 -0.99
CA ASP A 155 -12.58 1.90 -1.74
C ASP A 155 -13.15 1.08 -2.90
N PHE A 156 -12.31 0.27 -3.56
CA PHE A 156 -12.71 -0.71 -4.58
C PHE A 156 -13.53 -1.86 -4.00
N GLY A 157 -13.41 -2.14 -2.69
CA GLY A 157 -14.06 -3.26 -2.03
C GLY A 157 -13.31 -4.60 -2.18
N PHE A 158 -11.99 -4.56 -2.25
CA PHE A 158 -11.12 -5.74 -2.42
C PHE A 158 -11.48 -6.87 -1.46
N GLY A 159 -11.61 -6.59 -0.15
CA GLY A 159 -12.00 -7.57 0.86
C GLY A 159 -13.34 -8.26 0.57
N SER A 160 -14.32 -7.52 0.04
CA SER A 160 -15.62 -8.06 -0.34
C SER A 160 -15.53 -9.00 -1.54
N VAL A 161 -14.70 -8.68 -2.54
CA VAL A 161 -14.43 -9.53 -3.69
C VAL A 161 -13.77 -10.84 -3.24
N ILE A 162 -12.69 -10.75 -2.44
CA ILE A 162 -11.98 -11.93 -1.92
C ILE A 162 -12.92 -12.81 -1.08
N LYS A 163 -13.63 -12.21 -0.12
CA LYS A 163 -14.60 -12.94 0.72
C LYS A 163 -15.64 -13.67 -0.12
N LYS A 164 -16.19 -13.02 -1.15
CA LYS A 164 -17.18 -13.61 -2.03
C LYS A 164 -16.65 -14.83 -2.78
N CYS A 165 -15.41 -14.76 -3.27
CA CYS A 165 -14.79 -15.83 -4.03
C CYS A 165 -14.40 -17.02 -3.13
N VAL A 166 -13.81 -16.75 -1.96
CA VAL A 166 -13.48 -17.79 -0.98
C VAL A 166 -14.74 -18.53 -0.51
N MET A 167 -15.82 -17.80 -0.23
CA MET A 167 -17.10 -18.42 0.16
C MET A 167 -17.73 -19.24 -0.98
N ALA A 168 -17.66 -18.75 -2.22
CA ALA A 168 -18.16 -19.47 -3.38
C ALA A 168 -17.42 -20.79 -3.58
N PHE A 169 -16.09 -20.81 -3.41
CA PHE A 169 -15.29 -22.01 -3.44
C PHE A 169 -15.62 -22.96 -2.27
N ALA A 170 -15.63 -22.46 -1.04
CA ALA A 170 -15.82 -23.27 0.17
C ALA A 170 -17.19 -23.95 0.25
N LEU A 171 -18.24 -23.30 -0.29
CA LEU A 171 -19.63 -23.78 -0.24
C LEU A 171 -20.08 -24.53 -1.49
N SER A 172 -19.17 -24.85 -2.40
CA SER A 172 -19.48 -25.59 -3.63
C SER A 172 -18.48 -26.71 -3.89
N SER A 173 -18.68 -27.45 -4.95
CA SER A 173 -17.82 -28.61 -5.29
C SER A 173 -17.47 -28.58 -6.76
N ARG A 174 -16.41 -29.32 -7.15
CA ARG A 174 -15.99 -29.45 -8.56
C ARG A 174 -17.09 -30.00 -9.47
N LYS A 175 -18.04 -30.78 -8.91
CA LYS A 175 -19.18 -31.30 -9.69
C LYS A 175 -20.28 -30.27 -9.91
N SER A 176 -20.35 -29.25 -9.05
CA SER A 176 -21.29 -28.15 -9.10
C SER A 176 -20.59 -26.88 -8.56
N PRO A 177 -19.70 -26.28 -9.33
CA PRO A 177 -18.98 -25.11 -8.89
C PRO A 177 -19.91 -23.89 -8.84
N ASN A 178 -19.70 -23.04 -7.82
CA ASN A 178 -20.31 -21.73 -7.74
C ASN A 178 -19.21 -20.69 -7.95
N TYR A 179 -19.27 -19.99 -9.06
CA TYR A 179 -18.24 -19.01 -9.41
C TYR A 179 -18.57 -17.62 -8.87
N CYS A 180 -17.63 -17.00 -8.14
CA CYS A 180 -17.83 -15.64 -7.65
C CYS A 180 -17.83 -14.60 -8.77
N LYS A 181 -17.13 -14.87 -9.87
CA LYS A 181 -17.12 -14.01 -11.07
C LYS A 181 -18.50 -13.73 -11.62
N ASP A 182 -19.47 -14.62 -11.36
CA ASP A 182 -20.84 -14.46 -11.82
C ASP A 182 -21.72 -13.63 -10.89
N SER A 183 -21.25 -13.34 -9.68
CA SER A 183 -21.98 -12.53 -8.71
C SER A 183 -21.99 -11.04 -9.09
N ALA A 184 -23.08 -10.35 -8.72
CA ALA A 184 -23.18 -8.90 -8.88
C ALA A 184 -22.09 -8.16 -8.12
N THR A 185 -21.71 -8.61 -6.92
CA THR A 185 -20.63 -8.02 -6.12
C THR A 185 -19.33 -7.90 -6.91
N VAL A 186 -18.89 -8.99 -7.54
CA VAL A 186 -17.63 -9.02 -8.28
C VAL A 186 -17.76 -8.26 -9.60
N LYS A 187 -18.87 -8.43 -10.34
CA LYS A 187 -19.08 -7.72 -11.62
C LYS A 187 -19.13 -6.20 -11.42
N ASN A 188 -19.88 -5.74 -10.41
CA ASN A 188 -20.04 -4.31 -10.14
C ASN A 188 -18.74 -3.66 -9.67
N ALA A 189 -17.91 -4.38 -8.87
CA ALA A 189 -16.62 -3.86 -8.44
C ALA A 189 -15.70 -3.48 -9.63
N PHE A 190 -15.76 -4.24 -10.73
CA PHE A 190 -14.97 -3.97 -11.94
C PHE A 190 -15.73 -3.20 -13.03
N SER A 191 -16.89 -2.62 -12.74
CA SER A 191 -17.64 -1.80 -13.70
C SER A 191 -16.92 -0.50 -14.05
N GLU A 192 -17.24 0.09 -15.21
CA GLU A 192 -16.68 1.39 -15.62
C GLU A 192 -17.06 2.50 -14.61
N GLU A 193 -18.28 2.44 -14.06
CA GLU A 193 -18.77 3.39 -13.04
C GLU A 193 -17.90 3.29 -11.76
N ALA A 194 -17.74 2.09 -11.20
CA ALA A 194 -16.91 1.88 -10.01
C ALA A 194 -15.45 2.31 -10.23
N MET A 195 -14.89 2.06 -11.42
CA MET A 195 -13.52 2.51 -11.77
C MET A 195 -13.46 4.03 -11.91
N GLY A 196 -14.50 4.68 -12.41
CA GLY A 196 -14.61 6.13 -12.48
C GLY A 196 -14.67 6.77 -11.09
N GLU A 197 -15.48 6.22 -10.19
CA GLU A 197 -15.57 6.65 -8.78
C GLU A 197 -14.23 6.47 -8.05
N LEU A 198 -13.58 5.33 -8.24
CA LEU A 198 -12.26 5.07 -7.66
C LEU A 198 -11.22 6.08 -8.15
N THR A 199 -11.22 6.39 -9.46
CA THR A 199 -10.34 7.42 -10.02
C THR A 199 -10.55 8.76 -9.33
N ALA A 200 -11.80 9.19 -9.13
CA ALA A 200 -12.12 10.45 -8.47
C ALA A 200 -11.67 10.47 -6.99
N LYS A 201 -11.89 9.38 -6.26
CA LYS A 201 -11.47 9.22 -4.86
C LYS A 201 -9.95 9.29 -4.71
N VAL A 202 -9.20 8.54 -5.52
CA VAL A 202 -7.73 8.53 -5.48
C VAL A 202 -7.17 9.88 -5.94
N SER A 203 -7.74 10.50 -6.98
CA SER A 203 -7.37 11.85 -7.42
C SER A 203 -7.56 12.87 -6.30
N GLY A 204 -8.68 12.79 -5.57
CA GLY A 204 -8.93 13.61 -4.38
C GLY A 204 -7.92 13.38 -3.26
N ALA A 205 -7.52 12.12 -3.01
CA ALA A 205 -6.50 11.79 -2.02
C ALA A 205 -5.13 12.40 -2.38
N ILE A 206 -4.69 12.27 -3.63
CA ILE A 206 -3.44 12.87 -4.13
C ILE A 206 -3.48 14.39 -3.96
N ARG A 207 -4.55 15.05 -4.41
CA ARG A 207 -4.71 16.51 -4.27
C ARG A 207 -4.65 16.96 -2.82
N ARG A 208 -5.32 16.25 -1.90
CA ARG A 208 -5.27 16.57 -0.45
C ARG A 208 -3.87 16.39 0.12
N THR A 209 -3.12 15.37 -0.33
CA THR A 209 -1.72 15.16 0.08
C THR A 209 -0.86 16.35 -0.35
N VAL A 210 -0.94 16.78 -1.62
CA VAL A 210 -0.22 17.96 -2.13
C VAL A 210 -0.58 19.20 -1.31
N SER A 211 -1.89 19.48 -1.14
CA SER A 211 -2.33 20.63 -0.35
C SER A 211 -1.88 20.59 1.12
N THR A 212 -1.65 19.40 1.68
CA THR A 212 -1.12 19.27 3.04
C THR A 212 0.34 19.66 3.11
N MET A 213 1.15 19.25 2.15
CA MET A 213 2.56 19.63 2.07
C MET A 213 2.72 21.14 1.78
N ASP A 214 1.89 21.70 0.90
CA ASP A 214 1.85 23.15 0.63
C ASP A 214 1.56 23.95 1.92
N ARG A 215 0.56 23.52 2.72
CA ARG A 215 0.25 24.16 4.01
C ARG A 215 1.38 24.03 5.03
N ALA A 216 2.13 22.94 4.98
CA ALA A 216 3.31 22.73 5.82
C ALA A 216 4.52 23.56 5.35
N GLY A 217 4.38 24.35 4.27
CA GLY A 217 5.41 25.25 3.75
C GLY A 217 6.41 24.64 2.79
N TYR A 218 6.09 23.47 2.21
CA TYR A 218 6.93 22.80 1.21
C TYR A 218 6.68 23.35 -0.18
N GLU A 219 7.75 23.64 -0.89
CA GLU A 219 7.72 23.93 -2.33
C GLU A 219 7.68 22.63 -3.16
N ALA A 220 7.27 22.73 -4.41
CA ALA A 220 7.09 21.57 -5.29
C ALA A 220 8.37 20.71 -5.49
N ASP A 221 9.54 21.34 -5.43
CA ASP A 221 10.85 20.70 -5.61
C ASP A 221 11.44 20.12 -4.32
N ASP A 222 10.89 20.47 -3.14
CA ASP A 222 11.41 19.99 -1.86
C ASP A 222 11.19 18.50 -1.65
N TRP A 223 10.14 17.95 -2.25
CA TRP A 223 9.70 16.57 -2.03
C TRP A 223 9.20 15.91 -3.31
N ALA A 224 8.86 14.65 -3.21
CA ALA A 224 8.23 13.89 -4.29
C ALA A 224 7.14 12.97 -3.75
N LEU A 225 6.13 12.71 -4.58
CA LEU A 225 5.07 11.74 -4.31
C LEU A 225 5.24 10.54 -5.25
N ILE A 226 5.37 9.34 -4.68
CA ILE A 226 5.28 8.09 -5.43
C ILE A 226 3.93 7.45 -5.13
N VAL A 227 3.10 7.29 -6.15
CA VAL A 227 1.82 6.60 -6.06
C VAL A 227 1.97 5.19 -6.59
N GLN A 228 1.50 4.19 -5.84
CA GLN A 228 1.60 2.78 -6.16
C GLN A 228 0.23 2.20 -6.52
N ASN A 229 0.23 1.18 -7.39
CA ASN A 229 -0.88 0.25 -7.52
C ASN A 229 -0.64 -1.00 -6.65
N TYR A 230 -1.44 -2.05 -6.84
CA TYR A 230 -1.39 -3.27 -6.05
C TYR A 230 -0.74 -4.42 -6.83
N PRO A 231 0.09 -5.25 -6.17
CA PRO A 231 0.63 -6.45 -6.76
C PRO A 231 -0.47 -7.48 -7.10
N SER A 232 -0.20 -8.33 -8.10
CA SER A 232 -0.95 -9.58 -8.25
C SER A 232 -0.53 -10.54 -7.15
N ILE A 233 -1.49 -10.94 -6.31
CA ILE A 233 -1.24 -11.74 -5.10
C ILE A 233 -1.50 -13.23 -5.29
N ILE A 234 -2.22 -13.61 -6.33
CA ILE A 234 -2.55 -15.00 -6.66
C ILE A 234 -2.29 -15.22 -8.16
N PRO A 235 -1.70 -16.37 -8.58
CA PRO A 235 -1.42 -16.65 -9.98
C PRO A 235 -2.71 -16.94 -10.75
N ASN A 236 -2.61 -17.08 -12.08
CA ASN A 236 -3.70 -17.62 -12.88
C ASN A 236 -4.03 -19.06 -12.48
N GLY A 237 -5.22 -19.47 -12.78
CA GLY A 237 -5.76 -20.75 -12.29
C GLY A 237 -4.92 -21.96 -12.65
N ASP A 238 -4.34 -21.96 -13.86
CA ASP A 238 -3.46 -23.03 -14.34
C ASP A 238 -2.06 -23.02 -13.69
N GLU A 239 -1.66 -21.90 -13.08
CA GLU A 239 -0.40 -21.76 -12.34
C GLU A 239 -0.53 -22.10 -10.84
N ILE A 240 -1.75 -22.33 -10.32
CA ILE A 240 -1.97 -22.75 -8.94
C ILE A 240 -1.47 -24.19 -8.77
N ARG A 241 -0.60 -24.43 -7.75
CA ARG A 241 -0.02 -25.76 -7.49
C ARG A 241 -0.99 -26.79 -6.91
N TYR A 242 -2.08 -26.33 -6.29
CA TYR A 242 -3.07 -27.22 -5.70
C TYR A 242 -4.25 -27.48 -6.65
N PRO A 243 -4.79 -28.71 -6.68
CA PRO A 243 -6.00 -29.00 -7.44
C PRO A 243 -7.21 -28.26 -6.86
N GLU A 244 -8.26 -28.08 -7.66
CA GLU A 244 -9.54 -27.46 -7.24
C GLU A 244 -10.33 -28.35 -6.28
N THR A 245 -9.79 -28.57 -5.10
CA THR A 245 -10.34 -29.37 -4.01
C THR A 245 -10.10 -28.64 -2.67
N ASN A 246 -10.63 -29.21 -1.58
CA ASN A 246 -10.45 -28.66 -0.23
C ASN A 246 -8.98 -28.47 0.17
N VAL A 247 -8.05 -29.16 -0.49
CA VAL A 247 -6.60 -28.97 -0.27
C VAL A 247 -6.17 -27.52 -0.50
N ARG A 248 -6.81 -26.80 -1.43
CA ARG A 248 -6.57 -25.35 -1.62
C ARG A 248 -6.83 -24.52 -0.38
N ILE A 249 -7.88 -24.87 0.39
CA ILE A 249 -8.18 -24.18 1.65
C ILE A 249 -7.28 -24.70 2.77
N THR A 250 -7.23 -26.03 2.94
CA THR A 250 -6.65 -26.64 4.15
C THR A 250 -5.13 -26.62 4.19
N GLN A 251 -4.48 -26.65 3.03
CA GLN A 251 -3.01 -26.61 2.92
C GLN A 251 -2.49 -25.31 2.29
N GLY A 252 -3.18 -24.82 1.25
CA GLY A 252 -2.71 -23.64 0.53
C GLY A 252 -3.21 -22.32 1.09
N GLY A 253 -4.38 -22.30 1.74
CA GLY A 253 -5.01 -21.04 2.12
C GLY A 253 -5.38 -20.15 0.94
N CYS A 254 -5.64 -20.74 -0.25
CA CYS A 254 -5.98 -20.06 -1.49
C CYS A 254 -7.24 -20.67 -2.13
N GLY A 255 -8.31 -20.73 -1.36
CA GLY A 255 -9.58 -21.36 -1.75
C GLY A 255 -10.34 -20.57 -2.82
N PHE A 256 -9.90 -20.67 -4.07
CA PHE A 256 -10.52 -20.04 -5.24
C PHE A 256 -10.70 -21.05 -6.37
N TRP A 257 -11.72 -20.86 -7.21
CA TRP A 257 -11.83 -21.54 -8.49
C TRP A 257 -10.85 -20.92 -9.51
N ASN A 258 -10.31 -21.74 -10.41
CA ASN A 258 -9.43 -21.26 -11.48
C ASN A 258 -10.08 -20.13 -12.29
N GLU A 259 -11.32 -20.35 -12.72
CA GLU A 259 -12.07 -19.36 -13.49
C GLU A 259 -12.29 -18.03 -12.73
N ASP A 260 -12.35 -18.07 -11.39
CA ASP A 260 -12.51 -16.86 -10.58
C ASP A 260 -11.21 -16.07 -10.50
N VAL A 261 -10.07 -16.73 -10.29
CA VAL A 261 -8.78 -16.03 -10.25
C VAL A 261 -8.39 -15.48 -11.61
N ASP A 262 -8.64 -16.25 -12.70
CA ASP A 262 -8.42 -15.78 -14.06
C ASP A 262 -9.25 -14.52 -14.35
N TYR A 263 -10.54 -14.53 -13.95
CA TYR A 263 -11.41 -13.38 -14.10
C TYR A 263 -10.90 -12.15 -13.34
N ILE A 264 -10.42 -12.33 -12.11
CA ILE A 264 -9.88 -11.24 -11.28
C ILE A 264 -8.59 -10.70 -11.89
N ASN A 265 -7.65 -11.58 -12.24
CA ASN A 265 -6.36 -11.20 -12.81
C ASN A 265 -6.50 -10.47 -14.14
N ASP A 266 -7.41 -10.91 -15.03
CA ASP A 266 -7.73 -10.23 -16.28
C ASP A 266 -8.25 -8.79 -16.06
N ARG A 267 -8.83 -8.52 -14.89
CA ARG A 267 -9.44 -7.21 -14.56
C ARG A 267 -8.60 -6.35 -13.65
N GLN A 268 -7.60 -6.91 -12.99
CA GLN A 268 -6.68 -6.14 -12.15
C GLN A 268 -6.05 -4.94 -12.90
N PRO A 269 -5.72 -5.00 -14.19
CA PRO A 269 -5.28 -3.83 -14.95
C PRO A 269 -6.29 -2.67 -15.00
N ARG A 270 -7.59 -2.92 -14.79
CA ARG A 270 -8.59 -1.84 -14.70
C ARG A 270 -8.42 -1.04 -13.41
N LEU A 271 -8.18 -1.74 -12.28
CA LEU A 271 -7.86 -1.11 -11.00
C LEU A 271 -6.59 -0.25 -11.12
N SER A 272 -5.53 -0.81 -11.68
CA SER A 272 -4.29 -0.07 -11.94
C SER A 272 -4.52 1.16 -12.81
N ARG A 273 -5.32 1.04 -13.86
CA ARG A 273 -5.67 2.15 -14.75
C ARG A 273 -6.44 3.25 -14.03
N ALA A 274 -7.38 2.90 -13.14
CA ALA A 274 -8.11 3.88 -12.34
C ALA A 274 -7.15 4.73 -11.49
N ILE A 275 -6.19 4.07 -10.80
CA ILE A 275 -5.15 4.75 -10.02
C ILE A 275 -4.27 5.63 -10.93
N TRP A 276 -3.84 5.11 -12.11
CA TRP A 276 -2.99 5.87 -13.03
C TRP A 276 -3.70 7.07 -13.65
N ASN A 277 -5.00 6.97 -13.91
CA ASN A 277 -5.81 8.11 -14.39
C ASN A 277 -5.84 9.21 -13.33
N ALA A 278 -5.98 8.87 -12.05
CA ALA A 278 -5.90 9.83 -10.95
C ALA A 278 -4.55 10.55 -10.91
N VAL A 279 -3.45 9.80 -11.08
CA VAL A 279 -2.09 10.38 -11.15
C VAL A 279 -1.94 11.32 -12.35
N ILE A 280 -2.46 10.92 -13.53
CA ILE A 280 -2.39 11.75 -14.75
C ILE A 280 -3.15 13.06 -14.54
N GLN A 281 -4.36 13.01 -13.95
CA GLN A 281 -5.15 14.21 -13.63
C GLN A 281 -4.37 15.15 -12.71
N GLN A 282 -3.80 14.62 -11.64
CA GLN A 282 -3.12 15.47 -10.64
C GLN A 282 -1.79 16.04 -11.14
N ARG A 283 -1.09 15.36 -12.04
CA ARG A 283 0.10 15.93 -12.71
C ARG A 283 -0.19 17.16 -13.57
N GLN A 284 -1.44 17.37 -13.96
CA GLN A 284 -1.87 18.55 -14.71
C GLN A 284 -2.23 19.73 -13.80
N GLU A 285 -2.42 19.47 -12.50
CA GLU A 285 -2.89 20.43 -11.51
C GLU A 285 -1.78 20.94 -10.57
N THR A 286 -0.57 20.31 -10.58
CA THR A 286 0.53 20.66 -9.68
C THR A 286 1.89 20.44 -10.33
N ASP A 287 2.88 21.23 -9.89
CA ASP A 287 4.30 21.10 -10.27
C ASP A 287 5.04 20.05 -9.42
N VAL A 288 4.42 19.50 -8.38
CA VAL A 288 5.02 18.44 -7.54
C VAL A 288 5.40 17.22 -8.38
N ARG A 289 6.56 16.65 -8.11
CA ARG A 289 7.09 15.46 -8.80
C ARG A 289 6.31 14.21 -8.43
N ILE A 290 5.12 14.00 -9.04
CA ILE A 290 4.32 12.80 -8.84
C ILE A 290 4.81 11.68 -9.76
N LYS A 291 5.18 10.52 -9.22
CA LYS A 291 5.66 9.35 -9.98
C LYS A 291 4.77 8.13 -9.74
N ARG A 292 4.78 7.18 -10.69
CA ARG A 292 4.03 5.92 -10.60
C ARG A 292 4.99 4.78 -10.33
N LEU A 293 4.65 3.93 -9.37
CA LEU A 293 5.33 2.68 -9.12
C LEU A 293 4.34 1.54 -9.39
N ASP A 294 4.56 0.82 -10.49
CA ASP A 294 3.71 -0.31 -10.88
C ASP A 294 4.24 -1.60 -10.27
N LEU A 295 3.43 -2.19 -9.40
CA LEU A 295 3.76 -3.37 -8.61
C LEU A 295 3.06 -4.65 -9.10
N ILE A 296 2.28 -4.59 -10.19
CA ILE A 296 1.42 -5.71 -10.61
C ILE A 296 2.18 -7.03 -10.76
N ARG A 297 3.46 -6.97 -11.18
CA ARG A 297 4.31 -8.11 -11.48
C ARG A 297 5.34 -8.45 -10.40
N VAL A 298 5.34 -7.71 -9.29
CA VAL A 298 6.44 -7.78 -8.31
C VAL A 298 6.55 -9.14 -7.61
N PHE A 299 5.45 -9.89 -7.49
CA PHE A 299 5.43 -11.20 -6.83
C PHE A 299 5.37 -12.39 -7.79
N GLU A 300 5.53 -12.18 -9.10
CA GLU A 300 5.61 -13.29 -10.07
C GLU A 300 6.66 -14.32 -9.64
N GLY A 301 6.29 -15.60 -9.60
CA GLY A 301 7.10 -16.70 -9.08
C GLY A 301 6.98 -16.95 -7.57
N HIS A 302 6.36 -16.03 -6.81
CA HIS A 302 6.21 -16.10 -5.35
C HIS A 302 4.78 -15.76 -4.86
N ARG A 303 3.80 -15.71 -5.75
CA ARG A 303 2.39 -15.45 -5.40
C ARG A 303 1.83 -16.59 -4.56
N LEU A 304 0.75 -16.32 -3.87
CA LEU A 304 0.07 -17.32 -3.04
C LEU A 304 -0.31 -18.56 -3.86
N CYS A 305 0.09 -19.74 -3.41
CA CYS A 305 -0.16 -21.04 -4.07
C CYS A 305 0.42 -21.17 -5.49
N GLU A 306 1.33 -20.35 -5.92
CA GLU A 306 1.94 -20.43 -7.24
C GLU A 306 2.78 -21.70 -7.41
N LYS A 307 2.80 -22.27 -8.60
CA LYS A 307 3.71 -23.39 -8.91
C LYS A 307 5.15 -22.96 -8.71
N GLY A 308 5.95 -23.80 -8.08
CA GLY A 308 7.34 -23.49 -7.71
C GLY A 308 7.50 -22.93 -6.30
N THR A 309 6.43 -22.43 -5.66
CA THR A 309 6.49 -22.01 -4.26
C THR A 309 6.19 -23.17 -3.30
N ALA A 310 6.54 -22.98 -2.03
CA ALA A 310 6.29 -23.94 -0.95
C ALA A 310 5.78 -23.25 0.32
N VAL A 311 5.19 -24.03 1.20
CA VAL A 311 4.89 -23.65 2.58
C VAL A 311 5.79 -24.44 3.52
N ALA A 312 6.17 -23.85 4.65
CA ALA A 312 7.02 -24.51 5.63
C ALA A 312 6.27 -25.65 6.33
N ASP A 313 6.95 -26.76 6.55
CA ASP A 313 6.52 -27.88 7.39
C ASP A 313 7.48 -28.08 8.55
N ALA A 314 7.25 -29.11 9.36
CA ALA A 314 8.06 -29.41 10.55
C ALA A 314 9.53 -29.76 10.26
N PHE A 315 9.87 -30.05 9.01
CA PHE A 315 11.21 -30.51 8.57
C PHE A 315 11.92 -29.49 7.69
N THR A 316 11.25 -28.38 7.36
CA THR A 316 11.79 -27.35 6.46
C THR A 316 12.89 -26.55 7.14
N SER A 317 14.06 -26.40 6.51
CA SER A 317 15.11 -25.48 6.97
C SER A 317 14.96 -24.09 6.35
N ALA A 318 15.42 -23.04 7.04
CA ALA A 318 15.34 -21.67 6.55
C ALA A 318 16.02 -21.49 5.19
N ALA A 319 17.21 -22.04 5.02
CA ALA A 319 17.98 -21.94 3.77
C ALA A 319 17.29 -22.62 2.57
N ALA A 320 16.51 -23.69 2.81
CA ALA A 320 15.76 -24.37 1.76
C ALA A 320 14.41 -23.69 1.49
N PHE A 321 13.84 -22.99 2.46
CA PHE A 321 12.52 -22.42 2.39
C PHE A 321 12.47 -21.04 1.74
N GLU A 322 13.33 -20.13 2.16
CA GLU A 322 13.29 -18.73 1.69
C GLU A 322 13.28 -18.58 0.17
N PRO A 323 14.07 -19.35 -0.61
CA PRO A 323 14.04 -19.24 -2.08
C PRO A 323 12.73 -19.63 -2.74
N VAL A 324 11.89 -20.40 -2.06
CA VAL A 324 10.61 -20.92 -2.58
C VAL A 324 9.41 -20.47 -1.77
N ALA A 325 9.61 -19.57 -0.79
CA ALA A 325 8.54 -19.07 0.04
C ALA A 325 7.55 -18.22 -0.77
N GLU A 326 6.28 -18.30 -0.40
CA GLU A 326 5.27 -17.37 -0.86
C GLU A 326 5.50 -15.99 -0.23
N PHE A 327 5.37 -14.92 -1.01
CA PHE A 327 5.50 -13.52 -0.54
C PHE A 327 4.17 -12.92 -0.11
N VAL A 328 3.11 -13.71 -0.15
CA VAL A 328 1.76 -13.33 0.23
C VAL A 328 1.27 -14.26 1.34
N GLN A 329 0.68 -13.69 2.39
CA GLN A 329 0.14 -14.44 3.51
C GLN A 329 -1.12 -15.21 3.11
N SER A 330 -1.18 -16.49 3.47
CA SER A 330 -2.31 -17.38 3.17
C SER A 330 -3.56 -17.04 4.00
N LEU A 331 -4.73 -17.33 3.44
CA LEU A 331 -5.98 -17.28 4.19
C LEU A 331 -6.04 -18.47 5.14
N ARG A 332 -5.81 -18.24 6.42
CA ARG A 332 -5.97 -19.27 7.46
C ARG A 332 -7.16 -18.94 8.31
N VAL A 333 -8.17 -19.79 8.26
CA VAL A 333 -9.27 -19.77 9.21
C VAL A 333 -8.77 -20.47 10.47
N ASN A 334 -8.40 -19.70 11.49
CA ASN A 334 -8.11 -20.27 12.79
C ASN A 334 -9.42 -20.74 13.42
N VAL A 335 -9.53 -22.05 13.67
CA VAL A 335 -10.69 -22.69 14.33
C VAL A 335 -10.91 -22.17 15.77
N LEU A 336 -9.94 -21.44 16.33
CA LEU A 336 -9.95 -20.90 17.70
C LEU A 336 -10.29 -19.40 17.79
N GLY A 337 -10.72 -18.77 16.69
CA GLY A 337 -11.36 -17.43 16.74
C GLY A 337 -10.43 -16.27 17.03
N THR A 338 -9.12 -16.35 16.76
CA THR A 338 -8.25 -15.19 16.78
C THR A 338 -8.33 -14.45 15.46
N ASP A 339 -8.86 -13.23 15.45
CA ASP A 339 -9.05 -12.35 14.27
C ASP A 339 -7.75 -12.04 13.51
N PHE A 340 -6.61 -12.28 14.12
CA PHE A 340 -5.28 -11.89 13.66
C PHE A 340 -4.94 -12.44 12.27
N TYR A 341 -5.21 -13.72 12.03
CA TYR A 341 -4.85 -14.36 10.75
C TYR A 341 -5.77 -14.01 9.59
N VAL A 342 -6.98 -13.52 9.85
CA VAL A 342 -7.92 -13.13 8.79
C VAL A 342 -7.56 -11.74 8.23
N GLN A 343 -7.15 -10.81 9.08
CA GLN A 343 -6.76 -9.48 8.65
C GLN A 343 -5.49 -9.51 7.82
N GLU A 344 -4.49 -10.31 8.20
CA GLU A 344 -3.22 -10.45 7.49
C GLU A 344 -3.34 -11.21 6.16
N ALA A 345 -4.40 -12.00 5.96
CA ALA A 345 -4.57 -12.80 4.76
C ALA A 345 -4.56 -11.96 3.48
N MET A 346 -3.96 -12.50 2.42
CA MET A 346 -3.86 -11.86 1.10
C MET A 346 -2.99 -10.58 1.07
N HIS A 347 -2.15 -10.36 2.09
CA HIS A 347 -1.23 -9.23 2.14
C HIS A 347 0.23 -9.67 1.95
N PRO A 348 1.10 -8.74 1.50
CA PRO A 348 2.52 -9.03 1.39
C PRO A 348 3.13 -9.37 2.75
N ASN A 349 3.75 -10.52 2.88
CA ASN A 349 4.43 -10.92 4.10
C ASN A 349 5.82 -10.23 4.22
N TYR A 350 6.61 -10.58 5.23
CA TYR A 350 7.95 -10.01 5.47
C TYR A 350 8.82 -10.02 4.21
N LEU A 351 8.90 -11.15 3.50
CA LEU A 351 9.71 -11.28 2.27
C LEU A 351 9.13 -10.42 1.14
N GLY A 352 7.81 -10.39 1.02
CA GLY A 352 7.11 -9.49 0.10
C GLY A 352 7.39 -8.03 0.40
N GLN A 353 7.34 -7.62 1.67
CA GLN A 353 7.65 -6.25 2.10
C GLN A 353 9.12 -5.88 1.81
N GLN A 354 10.08 -6.81 2.01
CA GLN A 354 11.47 -6.57 1.64
C GLN A 354 11.63 -6.30 0.13
N LEU A 355 10.92 -7.04 -0.71
CA LEU A 355 10.95 -6.79 -2.16
C LEU A 355 10.31 -5.44 -2.51
N LEU A 356 9.22 -5.06 -1.85
CA LEU A 356 8.60 -3.74 -2.01
C LEU A 356 9.51 -2.60 -1.55
N GLN A 357 10.34 -2.80 -0.50
CA GLN A 357 11.39 -1.86 -0.11
C GLN A 357 12.37 -1.59 -1.26
N GLU A 358 12.84 -2.66 -1.92
CA GLU A 358 13.76 -2.52 -3.06
C GLU A 358 13.08 -1.78 -4.23
N CYS A 359 11.79 -2.03 -4.47
CA CYS A 359 10.99 -1.32 -5.47
C CYS A 359 10.87 0.18 -5.17
N ALA A 360 10.52 0.53 -3.94
CA ALA A 360 10.38 1.91 -3.50
C ALA A 360 11.72 2.66 -3.56
N LYS A 361 12.81 2.01 -3.09
CA LYS A 361 14.18 2.52 -3.18
C LYS A 361 14.61 2.77 -4.62
N GLY A 362 14.30 1.83 -5.53
CA GLY A 362 14.57 1.96 -6.96
C GLY A 362 13.81 3.13 -7.60
N ALA A 363 12.56 3.35 -7.22
CA ALA A 363 11.76 4.47 -7.69
C ALA A 363 12.24 5.82 -7.13
N TRP A 364 12.68 5.86 -5.87
CA TRP A 364 13.31 7.02 -5.24
C TRP A 364 14.61 7.41 -5.95
N ASN A 365 15.47 6.43 -6.27
CA ASN A 365 16.69 6.60 -7.06
C ASN A 365 17.58 7.77 -6.55
N ASN A 366 17.83 7.81 -5.22
CA ASN A 366 18.62 8.85 -4.57
C ASN A 366 18.18 10.30 -4.89
N GLY A 367 16.87 10.54 -4.96
CA GLY A 367 16.29 11.86 -5.24
C GLY A 367 15.99 12.14 -6.72
N ALA A 368 16.58 11.37 -7.65
CA ALA A 368 16.21 11.41 -9.08
C ALA A 368 14.97 10.54 -9.33
N VAL A 369 13.86 10.88 -8.67
CA VAL A 369 12.63 10.09 -8.61
C VAL A 369 12.09 9.74 -9.99
N ARG A 370 11.75 8.48 -10.20
CA ARG A 370 11.29 7.98 -11.51
C ARG A 370 10.04 7.10 -11.39
N SER A 371 9.26 7.04 -12.46
CA SER A 371 8.22 6.03 -12.63
C SER A 371 8.83 4.74 -13.16
N GLY A 372 8.22 3.60 -12.84
CA GLY A 372 8.66 2.32 -13.37
C GLY A 372 7.74 1.17 -12.98
N VAL A 373 7.97 0.01 -13.59
CA VAL A 373 7.36 -1.27 -13.25
C VAL A 373 8.35 -2.06 -12.41
N CYS A 374 7.95 -2.49 -11.24
CA CYS A 374 8.74 -3.41 -10.44
C CYS A 374 8.40 -4.85 -10.81
N VAL A 375 9.40 -5.60 -11.19
CA VAL A 375 9.26 -7.00 -11.57
C VAL A 375 10.02 -7.86 -10.58
N GLY A 376 9.36 -8.88 -10.04
CA GLY A 376 9.99 -9.92 -9.23
C GLY A 376 11.05 -10.67 -10.04
N ARG A 377 11.97 -11.32 -9.37
CA ARG A 377 13.06 -12.04 -10.03
C ARG A 377 12.64 -13.46 -10.37
N ASP A 378 12.97 -13.88 -11.58
CA ASP A 378 12.81 -15.25 -12.08
C ASP A 378 13.78 -16.26 -11.43
N THR A 379 14.56 -15.87 -10.40
CA THR A 379 15.59 -16.74 -9.82
C THR A 379 15.37 -16.91 -8.32
N PRO A 380 14.96 -18.11 -7.86
CA PRO A 380 14.99 -18.44 -6.45
C PRO A 380 16.42 -18.30 -5.88
N GLY A 381 16.59 -17.50 -4.86
CA GLY A 381 17.82 -17.47 -4.06
C GLY A 381 18.88 -16.44 -4.39
N ALA A 382 18.68 -15.53 -5.34
CA ALA A 382 19.63 -14.49 -5.62
C ALA A 382 19.00 -13.10 -5.60
N ILE A 383 19.01 -12.43 -4.46
CA ILE A 383 18.90 -10.98 -4.38
C ILE A 383 20.33 -10.43 -4.31
N PRO A 384 21.01 -10.11 -5.42
CA PRO A 384 22.23 -9.32 -5.35
C PRO A 384 21.84 -7.87 -5.12
N PRO A 385 22.49 -7.15 -4.19
CA PRO A 385 22.09 -5.80 -3.81
C PRO A 385 22.28 -4.72 -4.89
N ASN A 386 22.78 -5.03 -6.06
CA ASN A 386 23.21 -4.04 -7.03
C ASN A 386 22.58 -4.11 -8.43
N ASP A 387 21.64 -5.02 -8.73
CA ASP A 387 21.12 -5.21 -10.09
C ASP A 387 19.66 -4.76 -10.31
N THR A 388 18.98 -4.25 -9.29
CA THR A 388 17.61 -3.73 -9.35
C THR A 388 17.47 -2.52 -10.28
N ALA A 389 18.54 -1.80 -10.58
CA ALA A 389 18.51 -0.61 -11.42
C ALA A 389 18.20 -0.90 -12.90
N LYS A 390 18.39 -2.10 -13.43
CA LYS A 390 18.20 -2.43 -14.85
C LYS A 390 16.79 -2.94 -15.20
N ALA A 391 16.03 -3.45 -14.25
CA ALA A 391 14.65 -3.93 -14.46
C ALA A 391 13.60 -2.81 -14.55
N TRP A 392 13.95 -1.58 -14.21
CA TRP A 392 13.07 -0.44 -14.06
C TRP A 392 12.80 0.37 -15.34
N LEU A 393 13.35 -0.01 -16.48
CA LEU A 393 13.39 0.82 -17.70
C LEU A 393 12.44 0.32 -18.80
N GLN A 394 11.22 -0.06 -18.48
CA GLN A 394 10.17 -0.24 -19.48
C GLN A 394 9.07 0.79 -19.32
#